data_7a874ffea9aa334ae18a7344dd2c2b8a
#
_entry.id   7a874ffea9aa334ae18a7344dd2c2b8a
#
_cell.length_a   1.000
_cell.length_b   1.000
_cell.length_c   1.000
_cell.angle_alpha   90.00
_cell.angle_beta   90.00
_cell.angle_gamma   90.00
#
_symmetry.space_group_name_H-M   'P 1'
#
loop_
_entity.id
_entity.type
_entity.pdbx_description
1 polymer ?
#
loop_
_entity_poly.entity_id
_entity_poly.type
_entity_poly.pdbx_seq_one_letter_code
_entity_poly.pdbx_strand_id
1 'polypeptide(L)'
;MRIIKIFGLSILMAGTQFAMADELDEQNLELKINGRYFSDDGRAHASMAVPDPKKTEYDQSALGLELNYQSPYFHDIVGLDASLYAAVNLGDSGNPTVQLFDVQPNGKLDNHFASLGVLAVKAKLGEGNELRIGRQKVDTMFIKSTFNRAVPDTFSGASLKLKPLENLDAYAGYYNKWQPRTADKFTSFVTDNNEKIKYVALLGAKYKFDRWIVNAEYLHSDNYLTKYGAIVNYALPLTQSQLNLRSGILFSQDAGNLFKCGAEADLDCVTKGQDMENHGQGYFAEVTWKKNDLELGAAVTKINGAWIEDSYSTESARNNVLVQDNGTNPFPTASIVGPDFTNKDELAWMARVKYNWQDYVKGLSTEFKHIHGNGAHQSNIKSDIEGKEYTNEFTVAYKPSFLKNLDFRYSYLVYHSSFEHNDSMQKINGLLKHDWHQHRVALTYTYKF
;
A
#
# COMPACT_ATOMS: atom_id res chain seq x y z
N MET A 1 -10.56 -28.89 -24.86
CA MET A 1 -9.50 -28.23 -25.63
C MET A 1 -10.13 -27.07 -26.39
N ARG A 2 -10.22 -25.87 -25.75
CA ARG A 2 -10.76 -24.67 -26.37
C ARG A 2 -9.59 -23.78 -26.77
N ILE A 3 -9.53 -23.50 -28.06
CA ILE A 3 -8.50 -22.70 -28.71
C ILE A 3 -8.67 -21.25 -28.28
N ILE A 4 -7.68 -20.70 -27.60
CA ILE A 4 -7.59 -19.27 -27.28
C ILE A 4 -7.26 -18.55 -28.58
N LYS A 5 -8.22 -17.78 -29.09
CA LYS A 5 -7.98 -16.83 -30.16
C LYS A 5 -7.24 -15.62 -29.58
N ILE A 6 -5.95 -15.56 -29.81
CA ILE A 6 -5.14 -14.38 -29.53
C ILE A 6 -5.55 -13.32 -30.56
N PHE A 7 -6.26 -12.31 -30.11
CA PHE A 7 -6.49 -11.09 -30.91
C PHE A 7 -5.16 -10.34 -31.01
N GLY A 8 -4.59 -10.38 -32.18
CA GLY A 8 -3.46 -9.53 -32.53
C GLY A 8 -3.88 -8.06 -32.53
N LEU A 9 -3.48 -7.32 -31.51
CA LEU A 9 -3.61 -5.87 -31.47
C LEU A 9 -2.49 -5.28 -32.32
N SER A 10 -2.77 -5.12 -33.63
CA SER A 10 -1.89 -4.34 -34.53
C SER A 10 -2.07 -2.87 -34.18
N ILE A 11 -1.17 -2.33 -33.38
CA ILE A 11 -1.08 -0.89 -33.17
C ILE A 11 -0.48 -0.29 -34.47
N LEU A 12 -1.35 0.27 -35.28
CA LEU A 12 -0.97 1.09 -36.43
C LEU A 12 -0.36 2.38 -35.88
N MET A 13 0.96 2.44 -35.77
CA MET A 13 1.65 3.72 -35.61
C MET A 13 1.64 4.45 -36.93
N ALA A 14 0.62 5.27 -37.15
CA ALA A 14 0.65 6.29 -38.20
C ALA A 14 1.66 7.37 -37.77
N GLY A 15 2.86 7.27 -38.29
CA GLY A 15 3.88 8.29 -38.09
C GLY A 15 3.48 9.60 -38.73
N THR A 16 3.00 10.54 -37.96
CA THR A 16 3.12 11.95 -38.31
C THR A 16 4.45 12.44 -37.78
N GLN A 17 5.43 12.49 -38.66
CA GLN A 17 6.68 13.19 -38.38
C GLN A 17 6.37 14.68 -38.26
N PHE A 18 6.16 15.17 -37.05
CA PHE A 18 6.33 16.58 -36.76
C PHE A 18 7.82 16.81 -36.49
N ALA A 19 8.39 17.73 -37.26
CA ALA A 19 9.75 18.18 -37.12
C ALA A 19 9.93 18.93 -35.80
N MET A 20 10.30 18.21 -34.74
CA MET A 20 10.82 18.69 -33.45
C MET A 20 11.89 17.69 -33.00
N ALA A 21 12.98 17.59 -33.73
CA ALA A 21 13.97 16.54 -33.54
C ALA A 21 14.90 16.76 -32.33
N ASP A 22 14.97 17.95 -31.73
CA ASP A 22 15.96 18.28 -30.70
C ASP A 22 15.41 18.21 -29.26
N GLU A 23 14.09 18.13 -29.04
CA GLU A 23 13.51 18.04 -27.69
C GLU A 23 13.01 16.64 -27.32
N LEU A 24 13.17 15.64 -28.16
CA LEU A 24 12.64 14.29 -27.96
C LEU A 24 13.57 13.36 -27.15
N ASP A 25 14.79 13.76 -26.88
CA ASP A 25 15.79 12.91 -26.17
C ASP A 25 15.49 12.70 -24.67
N GLU A 26 14.58 13.45 -24.06
CA GLU A 26 14.22 13.32 -22.65
C GLU A 26 12.85 12.66 -22.41
N GLN A 27 12.12 12.27 -23.44
CA GLN A 27 10.86 11.57 -23.24
C GLN A 27 11.10 10.14 -22.71
N ASN A 28 10.34 9.75 -21.72
CA ASN A 28 10.39 8.42 -21.14
C ASN A 28 9.09 7.68 -21.46
N LEU A 29 9.19 6.64 -22.28
CA LEU A 29 8.10 5.71 -22.55
C LEU A 29 8.48 4.34 -21.98
N GLU A 30 7.67 3.86 -21.05
CA GLU A 30 7.93 2.60 -20.33
C GLU A 30 6.69 1.71 -20.35
N LEU A 31 6.84 0.44 -20.69
CA LEU A 31 5.83 -0.59 -20.55
C LEU A 31 6.20 -1.51 -19.38
N LYS A 32 5.27 -1.65 -18.41
CA LYS A 32 5.37 -2.68 -17.36
C LYS A 32 4.32 -3.75 -17.57
N ILE A 33 4.75 -4.99 -17.47
CA ILE A 33 3.91 -6.19 -17.51
C ILE A 33 3.97 -6.83 -16.13
N ASN A 34 2.83 -6.99 -15.46
CA ASN A 34 2.71 -7.42 -14.08
C ASN A 34 1.88 -8.68 -13.97
N GLY A 35 2.52 -9.83 -13.71
CA GLY A 35 1.84 -11.05 -13.30
C GLY A 35 1.65 -11.05 -11.79
N ARG A 36 0.46 -11.42 -11.31
CA ARG A 36 0.14 -11.56 -9.90
C ARG A 36 -0.63 -12.85 -9.67
N TYR A 37 -0.26 -13.55 -8.61
CA TYR A 37 -1.04 -14.67 -8.08
C TYR A 37 -1.10 -14.55 -6.57
N PHE A 38 -2.30 -14.62 -6.02
CA PHE A 38 -2.59 -14.59 -4.60
C PHE A 38 -3.43 -15.79 -4.24
N SER A 39 -3.01 -16.49 -3.20
CA SER A 39 -3.74 -17.61 -2.63
C SER A 39 -3.78 -17.47 -1.12
N ASP A 40 -4.92 -17.81 -0.52
CA ASP A 40 -5.14 -17.78 0.91
C ASP A 40 -5.99 -18.99 1.29
N ASP A 41 -5.55 -19.79 2.26
CA ASP A 41 -6.12 -21.10 2.55
C ASP A 41 -6.98 -21.16 3.82
N GLY A 42 -7.44 -20.06 4.33
CA GLY A 42 -8.31 -20.20 5.49
C GLY A 42 -8.52 -18.98 6.36
N ARG A 43 -8.99 -17.91 5.79
CA ARG A 43 -9.43 -16.77 6.57
C ARG A 43 -10.82 -16.94 7.13
N ALA A 44 -10.93 -16.92 8.45
CA ALA A 44 -12.09 -16.35 9.07
C ALA A 44 -11.90 -14.82 9.13
N HIS A 45 -12.26 -14.07 8.11
CA HIS A 45 -12.61 -12.68 8.31
C HIS A 45 -13.97 -12.66 9.00
N ALA A 46 -13.96 -12.58 10.29
CA ALA A 46 -15.10 -12.07 11.00
C ALA A 46 -15.19 -10.56 10.74
N SER A 47 -15.54 -10.16 9.51
CA SER A 47 -16.15 -8.88 9.33
C SER A 47 -17.56 -9.02 9.89
N MET A 48 -18.00 -8.10 10.73
CA MET A 48 -19.32 -8.07 11.35
C MET A 48 -20.50 -8.08 10.35
N ALA A 49 -20.24 -7.91 9.06
CA ALA A 49 -21.21 -8.03 7.99
C ALA A 49 -21.47 -9.49 7.56
N VAL A 50 -20.72 -10.48 8.04
CA VAL A 50 -20.89 -11.88 7.66
C VAL A 50 -20.88 -12.75 8.93
N PRO A 51 -22.06 -13.06 9.51
CA PRO A 51 -22.18 -13.86 10.74
C PRO A 51 -21.72 -15.31 10.61
N ASP A 52 -21.45 -15.80 9.41
CA ASP A 52 -20.93 -17.14 9.14
C ASP A 52 -19.56 -17.02 8.51
N PRO A 53 -18.47 -17.31 9.23
CA PRO A 53 -17.13 -17.38 8.65
C PRO A 53 -17.04 -18.65 7.77
N LYS A 54 -17.77 -18.66 6.66
CA LYS A 54 -17.44 -19.59 5.59
C LYS A 54 -15.98 -19.33 5.25
N LYS A 55 -15.19 -20.39 5.19
CA LYS A 55 -13.82 -20.35 4.73
C LYS A 55 -13.70 -19.37 3.57
N THR A 56 -12.97 -18.31 3.76
CA THR A 56 -12.72 -17.31 2.73
C THR A 56 -11.45 -17.67 1.95
N GLU A 57 -11.27 -18.97 1.66
CA GLU A 57 -10.23 -19.43 0.77
C GLU A 57 -10.38 -18.76 -0.59
N TYR A 58 -9.32 -18.21 -1.11
CA TYR A 58 -9.34 -17.66 -2.46
C TYR A 58 -8.02 -17.90 -3.19
N ASP A 59 -8.15 -18.11 -4.49
CA ASP A 59 -7.07 -18.08 -5.46
C ASP A 59 -7.42 -17.06 -6.52
N GLN A 60 -6.54 -16.13 -6.78
CA GLN A 60 -6.73 -15.12 -7.83
C GLN A 60 -5.45 -14.90 -8.59
N SER A 61 -5.55 -14.82 -9.91
CA SER A 61 -4.44 -14.50 -10.79
C SER A 61 -4.77 -13.38 -11.75
N ALA A 62 -3.82 -12.50 -12.00
CA ALA A 62 -4.00 -11.34 -12.85
C ALA A 62 -2.78 -11.06 -13.73
N LEU A 63 -3.04 -10.51 -14.90
CA LEU A 63 -2.05 -9.84 -15.73
C LEU A 63 -2.39 -8.36 -15.77
N GLY A 64 -1.46 -7.51 -15.32
CA GLY A 64 -1.54 -6.06 -15.39
C GLY A 64 -0.59 -5.49 -16.44
N LEU A 65 -1.01 -4.42 -17.09
CA LEU A 65 -0.21 -3.64 -18.03
C LEU A 65 -0.22 -2.18 -17.62
N GLU A 66 0.95 -1.54 -17.64
CA GLU A 66 1.11 -0.10 -17.47
C GLU A 66 1.93 0.44 -18.63
N LEU A 67 1.36 1.31 -19.44
CA LEU A 67 2.11 2.10 -20.42
C LEU A 67 2.27 3.50 -19.84
N ASN A 68 3.48 3.82 -19.40
CA ASN A 68 3.82 5.08 -18.76
C ASN A 68 4.55 5.98 -19.74
N TYR A 69 4.05 7.19 -19.91
CA TYR A 69 4.67 8.25 -20.70
C TYR A 69 4.96 9.46 -19.82
N GLN A 70 6.18 9.95 -19.89
CA GLN A 70 6.61 11.20 -19.27
C GLN A 70 7.19 12.10 -20.36
N SER A 71 6.56 13.21 -20.64
CA SER A 71 7.12 14.18 -21.57
C SER A 71 8.32 14.90 -20.98
N PRO A 72 9.24 15.39 -21.81
CA PRO A 72 10.15 16.46 -21.40
C PRO A 72 9.38 17.70 -20.97
N TYR A 73 10.08 18.66 -20.39
CA TYR A 73 9.48 19.97 -20.13
C TYR A 73 9.58 20.86 -21.37
N PHE A 74 8.44 21.17 -21.95
CA PHE A 74 8.35 22.09 -23.06
C PHE A 74 8.79 23.48 -22.63
N HIS A 75 9.75 24.08 -23.36
CA HIS A 75 10.45 25.30 -23.00
C HIS A 75 11.03 25.30 -21.56
N ASP A 76 11.38 24.15 -21.04
CA ASP A 76 11.85 23.93 -19.67
C ASP A 76 10.86 24.40 -18.58
N ILE A 77 9.57 24.52 -18.92
CA ILE A 77 8.54 25.05 -18.04
C ILE A 77 7.47 24.01 -17.74
N VAL A 78 6.84 23.44 -18.80
CA VAL A 78 5.63 22.61 -18.64
C VAL A 78 5.78 21.26 -19.32
N GLY A 79 5.30 20.21 -18.69
CA GLY A 79 5.29 18.85 -19.25
C GLY A 79 3.99 18.13 -18.92
N LEU A 80 3.87 16.90 -19.44
CA LEU A 80 2.72 16.04 -19.27
C LEU A 80 3.18 14.65 -18.87
N ASP A 81 2.53 14.07 -17.86
CA ASP A 81 2.63 12.66 -17.54
C ASP A 81 1.31 11.96 -17.84
N ALA A 82 1.38 10.80 -18.51
CA ALA A 82 0.21 9.99 -18.82
C ALA A 82 0.52 8.51 -18.60
N SER A 83 -0.43 7.73 -18.07
CA SER A 83 -0.30 6.28 -17.97
C SER A 83 -1.61 5.60 -18.28
N LEU A 84 -1.55 4.63 -19.17
CA LEU A 84 -2.65 3.71 -19.43
C LEU A 84 -2.45 2.45 -18.61
N TYR A 85 -3.47 2.05 -17.89
CA TYR A 85 -3.53 0.82 -17.10
C TYR A 85 -4.52 -0.15 -17.70
N ALA A 86 -4.20 -1.42 -17.67
CA ALA A 86 -5.13 -2.49 -17.96
C ALA A 86 -4.84 -3.68 -17.05
N ALA A 87 -5.88 -4.39 -16.64
CA ALA A 87 -5.75 -5.63 -15.91
C ALA A 87 -6.74 -6.66 -16.44
N VAL A 88 -6.31 -7.93 -16.49
CA VAL A 88 -7.13 -9.06 -16.92
C VAL A 88 -7.05 -10.15 -15.86
N ASN A 89 -8.21 -10.67 -15.45
CA ASN A 89 -8.33 -11.83 -14.59
C ASN A 89 -7.96 -13.09 -15.41
N LEU A 90 -6.91 -13.78 -14.96
CA LEU A 90 -6.44 -15.03 -15.60
C LEU A 90 -7.10 -16.26 -15.00
N GLY A 91 -7.72 -16.13 -13.84
CA GLY A 91 -8.43 -17.18 -13.14
C GLY A 91 -8.62 -16.85 -11.66
N ASP A 92 -9.71 -17.34 -11.10
CA ASP A 92 -10.07 -17.23 -9.69
C ASP A 92 -10.80 -18.48 -9.20
N SER A 93 -10.84 -18.69 -7.88
CA SER A 93 -11.53 -19.80 -7.24
C SER A 93 -13.06 -19.67 -7.21
N GLY A 94 -13.59 -18.55 -7.72
CA GLY A 94 -15.00 -18.22 -7.66
C GLY A 94 -15.47 -17.59 -6.33
N ASN A 95 -14.56 -17.44 -5.37
CA ASN A 95 -14.85 -16.71 -4.14
C ASN A 95 -14.66 -15.19 -4.36
N PRO A 96 -15.72 -14.37 -4.20
CA PRO A 96 -15.70 -12.96 -4.54
C PRO A 96 -15.02 -12.10 -3.48
N THR A 97 -13.78 -12.38 -3.14
CA THR A 97 -12.96 -11.55 -2.24
C THR A 97 -12.18 -10.52 -3.03
N VAL A 98 -12.26 -9.25 -2.65
CA VAL A 98 -11.53 -8.18 -3.32
C VAL A 98 -10.03 -8.27 -3.01
N GLN A 99 -9.26 -8.79 -3.93
CA GLN A 99 -7.80 -8.85 -3.83
C GLN A 99 -7.11 -8.27 -5.07
N LEU A 100 -7.32 -8.86 -6.25
CA LEU A 100 -6.75 -8.38 -7.51
C LEU A 100 -7.77 -7.61 -8.35
N PHE A 101 -9.06 -7.88 -8.14
CA PHE A 101 -10.17 -7.24 -8.84
C PHE A 101 -11.28 -6.87 -7.87
N ASP A 102 -12.06 -5.89 -8.27
CA ASP A 102 -13.27 -5.48 -7.56
C ASP A 102 -14.39 -6.51 -7.76
N VAL A 103 -15.39 -6.48 -6.88
CA VAL A 103 -16.57 -7.33 -6.93
C VAL A 103 -17.73 -6.54 -7.53
N GLN A 104 -18.25 -7.05 -8.63
CA GLN A 104 -19.42 -6.47 -9.33
C GLN A 104 -20.72 -6.61 -8.52
N PRO A 105 -21.76 -5.82 -8.80
CA PRO A 105 -23.07 -5.93 -8.14
C PRO A 105 -23.71 -7.32 -8.22
N ASN A 106 -23.35 -8.14 -9.22
CA ASN A 106 -23.82 -9.52 -9.36
C ASN A 106 -23.10 -10.53 -8.47
N GLY A 107 -22.12 -10.09 -7.68
CA GLY A 107 -21.36 -10.93 -6.77
C GLY A 107 -20.15 -11.62 -7.36
N LYS A 108 -19.76 -11.34 -8.58
CA LYS A 108 -18.59 -11.91 -9.23
C LYS A 108 -17.45 -10.90 -9.26
N LEU A 109 -16.22 -11.40 -9.29
CA LEU A 109 -15.05 -10.57 -9.56
C LEU A 109 -15.11 -9.99 -10.98
N ASP A 110 -14.55 -8.80 -11.14
CA ASP A 110 -14.32 -8.23 -12.45
C ASP A 110 -13.38 -9.12 -13.27
N ASN A 111 -13.69 -9.30 -14.55
CA ASN A 111 -12.85 -10.06 -15.47
C ASN A 111 -11.69 -9.24 -16.03
N HIS A 112 -11.87 -7.95 -16.15
CA HIS A 112 -10.87 -7.01 -16.66
C HIS A 112 -11.30 -5.57 -16.42
N PHE A 113 -10.33 -4.70 -16.41
CA PHE A 113 -10.55 -3.26 -16.46
C PHE A 113 -9.42 -2.56 -17.23
N ALA A 114 -9.71 -1.35 -17.71
CA ALA A 114 -8.71 -0.47 -18.29
C ALA A 114 -9.02 0.99 -17.95
N SER A 115 -7.99 1.78 -17.68
CA SER A 115 -8.16 3.17 -17.28
C SER A 115 -7.00 4.06 -17.73
N LEU A 116 -7.27 5.36 -17.78
CA LEU A 116 -6.22 6.37 -17.81
C LEU A 116 -5.83 6.68 -16.37
N GLY A 117 -4.89 5.89 -15.83
CA GLY A 117 -4.48 5.95 -14.42
C GLY A 117 -3.75 7.25 -14.06
N VAL A 118 -2.83 7.71 -14.91
CA VAL A 118 -2.14 9.00 -14.75
C VAL A 118 -2.52 9.91 -15.91
N LEU A 119 -2.80 11.15 -15.60
CA LEU A 119 -2.90 12.26 -16.54
C LEU A 119 -2.69 13.55 -15.75
N ALA A 120 -1.47 14.07 -15.76
CA ALA A 120 -1.09 15.23 -14.98
C ALA A 120 -0.23 16.19 -15.79
N VAL A 121 -0.54 17.45 -15.71
CA VAL A 121 0.34 18.53 -16.14
C VAL A 121 1.35 18.78 -15.03
N LYS A 122 2.62 18.86 -15.39
CA LYS A 122 3.71 19.23 -14.49
C LYS A 122 4.32 20.56 -14.92
N ALA A 123 4.69 21.40 -13.97
CA ALA A 123 5.31 22.70 -14.20
C ALA A 123 6.53 22.88 -13.31
N LYS A 124 7.67 23.26 -13.90
CA LYS A 124 8.84 23.67 -13.13
C LYS A 124 8.62 25.07 -12.55
N LEU A 125 8.92 25.22 -11.27
CA LEU A 125 8.84 26.49 -10.53
C LEU A 125 10.25 26.97 -10.12
N GLY A 126 11.22 26.79 -11.03
CA GLY A 126 12.63 26.95 -10.76
C GLY A 126 13.32 25.61 -10.49
N GLU A 127 14.61 25.65 -10.16
CA GLU A 127 15.41 24.45 -9.97
C GLU A 127 14.94 23.61 -8.79
N GLY A 128 14.65 22.34 -9.04
CA GLY A 128 14.19 21.39 -8.04
C GLY A 128 12.75 21.57 -7.55
N ASN A 129 12.02 22.59 -8.07
CA ASN A 129 10.65 22.84 -7.68
C ASN A 129 9.67 22.42 -8.78
N GLU A 130 8.60 21.73 -8.40
CA GLU A 130 7.60 21.21 -9.36
C GLU A 130 6.19 21.33 -8.79
N LEU A 131 5.28 21.87 -9.58
CA LEU A 131 3.84 21.77 -9.38
C LEU A 131 3.29 20.70 -10.34
N ARG A 132 2.44 19.81 -9.83
CA ARG A 132 1.76 18.80 -10.64
C ARG A 132 0.26 18.84 -10.37
N ILE A 133 -0.55 18.86 -11.42
CA ILE A 133 -2.02 18.94 -11.33
C ILE A 133 -2.64 17.86 -12.22
N GLY A 134 -3.53 17.06 -11.65
CA GLY A 134 -4.25 15.99 -12.35
C GLY A 134 -4.18 14.65 -11.61
N ARG A 135 -4.32 13.57 -12.37
CA ARG A 135 -4.21 12.18 -11.88
C ARG A 135 -2.75 11.81 -11.81
N GLN A 136 -2.27 11.40 -10.64
CA GLN A 136 -0.84 11.19 -10.38
C GLN A 136 -0.59 10.09 -9.36
N LYS A 137 0.58 9.47 -9.42
CA LYS A 137 1.10 8.62 -8.35
C LYS A 137 1.61 9.52 -7.20
N VAL A 138 1.41 9.08 -5.98
CA VAL A 138 1.83 9.76 -4.75
C VAL A 138 2.70 8.82 -3.94
N ASP A 139 3.75 9.33 -3.31
CA ASP A 139 4.63 8.59 -2.41
C ASP A 139 5.02 9.48 -1.25
N THR A 140 4.22 9.44 -0.19
CA THR A 140 4.45 10.20 1.05
C THR A 140 4.40 9.25 2.25
N MET A 141 4.49 9.78 3.47
CA MET A 141 4.47 8.95 4.68
C MET A 141 3.08 8.32 4.91
N PHE A 142 2.01 9.08 4.70
CA PHE A 142 0.64 8.69 5.04
C PHE A 142 -0.27 8.42 3.84
N ILE A 143 0.16 8.79 2.63
CA ILE A 143 -0.51 8.40 1.38
C ILE A 143 0.53 7.91 0.38
N LYS A 144 0.28 6.74 -0.18
CA LYS A 144 1.20 6.14 -1.13
C LYS A 144 0.46 5.37 -2.20
N SER A 145 0.87 5.58 -3.45
CA SER A 145 0.51 4.70 -4.55
C SER A 145 1.22 3.37 -4.39
N THR A 146 0.50 2.35 -4.00
CA THR A 146 1.07 1.02 -3.77
C THR A 146 1.02 0.20 -5.04
N PHE A 147 2.05 -0.61 -5.24
CA PHE A 147 2.23 -1.44 -6.43
C PHE A 147 2.23 -2.94 -6.09
N ASN A 148 1.33 -3.34 -5.22
CA ASN A 148 1.22 -4.72 -4.77
C ASN A 148 0.04 -5.50 -5.41
N ARG A 149 -0.61 -4.92 -6.43
CA ARG A 149 -1.68 -5.53 -7.26
C ARG A 149 -1.26 -5.51 -8.74
N ALA A 150 -2.19 -5.75 -9.65
CA ALA A 150 -1.92 -5.76 -11.09
C ALA A 150 -1.50 -4.39 -11.64
N VAL A 151 -2.10 -3.32 -11.12
CA VAL A 151 -1.74 -1.92 -11.40
C VAL A 151 -1.68 -1.13 -10.09
N PRO A 152 -0.99 0.02 -10.03
CA PRO A 152 -0.98 0.87 -8.85
C PRO A 152 -2.26 1.69 -8.70
N ASP A 153 -2.54 2.11 -7.46
CA ASP A 153 -3.50 3.17 -7.22
C ASP A 153 -2.93 4.54 -7.59
N THR A 154 -3.83 5.48 -7.90
CA THR A 154 -3.49 6.85 -8.28
C THR A 154 -4.49 7.85 -7.71
N PHE A 155 -4.05 9.09 -7.53
CA PHE A 155 -4.80 10.14 -6.87
C PHE A 155 -5.03 11.32 -7.82
N SER A 156 -6.20 11.95 -7.72
CA SER A 156 -6.55 13.14 -8.49
C SER A 156 -6.51 14.37 -7.61
N GLY A 157 -5.73 15.37 -8.03
CA GLY A 157 -5.56 16.60 -7.27
C GLY A 157 -4.36 17.40 -7.72
N ALA A 158 -3.71 18.07 -6.77
CA ALA A 158 -2.50 18.84 -7.00
C ALA A 158 -1.41 18.45 -5.99
N SER A 159 -0.15 18.45 -6.42
CA SER A 159 1.00 18.31 -5.54
C SER A 159 2.07 19.32 -5.88
N LEU A 160 2.76 19.78 -4.86
CA LEU A 160 3.87 20.72 -4.93
C LEU A 160 5.10 20.09 -4.30
N LYS A 161 6.22 20.10 -5.01
CA LYS A 161 7.54 19.77 -4.50
C LYS A 161 8.39 21.02 -4.52
N LEU A 162 9.09 21.28 -3.43
CA LEU A 162 9.96 22.42 -3.26
C LEU A 162 11.31 21.95 -2.73
N LYS A 163 12.36 22.58 -3.20
CA LYS A 163 13.72 22.39 -2.71
C LYS A 163 14.27 23.72 -2.19
N PRO A 164 13.77 24.24 -1.05
CA PRO A 164 14.15 25.55 -0.54
C PRO A 164 15.62 25.64 -0.13
N LEU A 165 16.25 24.51 0.18
CA LEU A 165 17.67 24.37 0.45
C LEU A 165 18.17 23.08 -0.23
N GLU A 166 19.47 22.97 -0.48
CA GLU A 166 20.07 21.81 -1.14
C GLU A 166 19.73 20.47 -0.47
N ASN A 167 19.63 20.48 0.85
CA ASN A 167 19.40 19.32 1.69
C ASN A 167 17.97 19.25 2.29
N LEU A 168 17.07 20.14 1.89
CA LEU A 168 15.68 20.18 2.34
C LEU A 168 14.72 20.01 1.16
N ASP A 169 14.03 18.88 1.13
CA ASP A 169 12.92 18.64 0.23
C ASP A 169 11.61 18.89 1.01
N ALA A 170 10.79 19.85 0.59
CA ALA A 170 9.46 20.10 1.14
C ALA A 170 8.40 19.71 0.11
N TYR A 171 7.23 19.27 0.57
CA TYR A 171 6.14 18.89 -0.32
C TYR A 171 4.78 19.19 0.30
N ALA A 172 3.79 19.39 -0.57
CA ALA A 172 2.38 19.50 -0.21
C ALA A 172 1.52 18.76 -1.24
N GLY A 173 0.36 18.31 -0.80
CA GLY A 173 -0.62 17.65 -1.66
C GLY A 173 -2.04 17.99 -1.27
N TYR A 174 -2.93 18.03 -2.26
CA TYR A 174 -4.38 18.16 -2.09
C TYR A 174 -5.06 17.23 -3.08
N TYR A 175 -5.79 16.25 -2.59
CA TYR A 175 -6.43 15.22 -3.39
C TYR A 175 -7.90 15.11 -3.05
N ASN A 176 -8.76 14.89 -4.03
CA ASN A 176 -10.21 14.79 -3.83
C ASN A 176 -10.83 13.51 -4.42
N LYS A 177 -10.05 12.74 -5.16
CA LYS A 177 -10.44 11.44 -5.69
C LYS A 177 -9.24 10.53 -5.80
N TRP A 178 -9.51 9.24 -5.87
CA TRP A 178 -8.50 8.23 -6.15
C TRP A 178 -9.08 7.08 -6.98
N GLN A 179 -8.21 6.38 -7.67
CA GLN A 179 -8.51 5.12 -8.34
C GLN A 179 -7.83 4.00 -7.57
N PRO A 180 -8.57 3.00 -7.08
CA PRO A 180 -7.98 1.85 -6.41
C PRO A 180 -7.23 0.95 -7.39
N ARG A 181 -6.41 0.07 -6.83
CA ARG A 181 -5.58 -0.88 -7.59
C ARG A 181 -6.36 -1.99 -8.31
N THR A 182 -7.64 -2.13 -8.02
CA THR A 182 -8.51 -3.25 -8.42
C THR A 182 -9.64 -2.84 -9.36
N ALA A 183 -9.79 -1.54 -9.65
CA ALA A 183 -10.86 -0.99 -10.45
C ALA A 183 -10.39 0.16 -11.36
N ASP A 184 -11.24 0.54 -12.31
CA ASP A 184 -10.92 1.54 -13.35
C ASP A 184 -11.43 2.96 -13.03
N LYS A 185 -12.20 3.13 -11.94
CA LYS A 185 -12.91 4.39 -11.68
C LYS A 185 -12.18 5.24 -10.64
N PHE A 186 -12.11 6.54 -10.92
CA PHE A 186 -11.78 7.55 -9.93
C PHE A 186 -13.01 7.87 -9.09
N THR A 187 -12.98 7.47 -7.81
CA THR A 187 -14.05 7.71 -6.85
C THR A 187 -13.64 8.77 -5.82
N SER A 188 -14.60 9.32 -5.10
CA SER A 188 -14.31 10.09 -3.90
C SER A 188 -13.66 9.19 -2.85
N PHE A 189 -12.89 9.79 -1.95
CA PHE A 189 -12.59 9.14 -0.70
C PHE A 189 -13.87 8.98 0.12
N VAL A 190 -14.03 7.85 0.75
CA VAL A 190 -15.16 7.60 1.67
C VAL A 190 -14.66 6.99 2.96
N THR A 191 -15.47 7.12 4.00
CA THR A 191 -15.29 6.43 5.28
C THR A 191 -15.73 4.97 5.18
N ASP A 192 -15.47 4.18 6.20
CA ASP A 192 -15.98 2.80 6.32
C ASP A 192 -17.50 2.72 6.27
N ASN A 193 -18.19 3.78 6.65
CA ASN A 193 -19.65 3.90 6.54
C ASN A 193 -20.11 4.47 5.18
N ASN A 194 -19.23 4.52 4.18
CA ASN A 194 -19.50 5.03 2.83
C ASN A 194 -19.91 6.53 2.80
N GLU A 195 -19.50 7.31 3.80
CA GLU A 195 -19.70 8.75 3.81
C GLU A 195 -18.56 9.47 3.07
N LYS A 196 -18.91 10.43 2.23
CA LYS A 196 -17.94 11.12 1.36
C LYS A 196 -17.03 12.07 2.12
N ILE A 197 -15.72 11.89 1.96
CA ILE A 197 -14.67 12.80 2.38
C ILE A 197 -14.32 13.72 1.21
N LYS A 198 -14.44 15.04 1.38
CA LYS A 198 -14.29 15.98 0.26
C LYS A 198 -12.87 16.08 -0.25
N TYR A 199 -11.89 16.04 0.65
CA TYR A 199 -10.47 16.12 0.30
C TYR A 199 -9.57 15.47 1.35
N VAL A 200 -8.37 15.18 0.91
CA VAL A 200 -7.22 14.86 1.73
C VAL A 200 -6.11 15.83 1.37
N ALA A 201 -5.59 16.51 2.35
CA ALA A 201 -4.50 17.46 2.20
C ALA A 201 -3.31 17.07 3.08
N LEU A 202 -2.11 17.27 2.60
CA LEU A 202 -0.89 16.97 3.35
C LEU A 202 0.20 18.01 3.09
N LEU A 203 1.09 18.12 4.04
CA LEU A 203 2.35 18.80 3.89
C LEU A 203 3.45 18.04 4.63
N GLY A 204 4.65 18.04 4.08
CA GLY A 204 5.76 17.34 4.68
C GLY A 204 7.10 17.93 4.26
N ALA A 205 8.13 17.49 4.96
CA ALA A 205 9.50 17.87 4.69
C ALA A 205 10.48 16.75 5.01
N LYS A 206 11.50 16.61 4.18
CA LYS A 206 12.60 15.69 4.35
C LYS A 206 13.91 16.47 4.38
N TYR A 207 14.59 16.45 5.52
CA TYR A 207 15.85 17.11 5.74
C TYR A 207 17.01 16.10 5.82
N LYS A 208 18.05 16.33 5.06
CA LYS A 208 19.25 15.48 5.04
C LYS A 208 20.44 16.30 5.55
N PHE A 209 21.11 15.81 6.57
CA PHE A 209 22.35 16.43 7.04
C PHE A 209 23.31 15.34 7.51
N ASP A 210 24.51 15.36 6.97
CA ASP A 210 25.52 14.32 7.17
C ASP A 210 24.91 12.92 6.94
N ARG A 211 24.79 12.11 7.99
CA ARG A 211 24.27 10.72 7.97
C ARG A 211 22.83 10.62 8.43
N TRP A 212 22.21 11.75 8.74
CA TRP A 212 20.85 11.83 9.23
C TRP A 212 19.87 12.16 8.11
N ILE A 213 18.73 11.51 8.15
CA ILE A 213 17.57 11.88 7.35
C ILE A 213 16.38 11.98 8.30
N VAL A 214 15.79 13.15 8.37
CA VAL A 214 14.55 13.40 9.12
C VAL A 214 13.43 13.63 8.13
N ASN A 215 12.34 12.90 8.27
CA ASN A 215 11.11 13.08 7.49
C ASN A 215 9.97 13.37 8.46
N ALA A 216 9.23 14.46 8.24
CA ALA A 216 8.05 14.81 9.00
C ALA A 216 6.89 15.12 8.06
N GLU A 217 5.68 14.69 8.42
CA GLU A 217 4.48 14.90 7.61
C GLU A 217 3.27 15.17 8.50
N TYR A 218 2.39 16.02 8.01
CA TYR A 218 1.05 16.26 8.52
C TYR A 218 0.05 15.99 7.41
N LEU A 219 -0.97 15.20 7.69
CA LEU A 219 -2.08 14.88 6.81
C LEU A 219 -3.39 15.21 7.51
N HIS A 220 -4.30 15.84 6.79
CA HIS A 220 -5.67 16.11 7.25
C HIS A 220 -6.67 15.76 6.16
N SER A 221 -7.74 15.10 6.52
CA SER A 221 -8.88 14.81 5.66
C SER A 221 -10.14 15.48 6.19
N ASP A 222 -10.91 16.03 5.26
CA ASP A 222 -12.08 16.83 5.58
C ASP A 222 -13.06 16.13 6.51
N ASN A 223 -13.19 16.65 7.71
CA ASN A 223 -14.14 16.18 8.72
C ASN A 223 -14.02 14.68 9.09
N TYR A 224 -12.84 14.06 8.91
CA TYR A 224 -12.64 12.62 9.09
C TYR A 224 -11.44 12.30 10.00
N LEU A 225 -10.21 12.44 9.54
CA LEU A 225 -9.02 12.10 10.34
C LEU A 225 -7.84 13.05 10.11
N THR A 226 -6.94 13.05 11.08
CA THR A 226 -5.63 13.72 11.00
C THR A 226 -4.53 12.71 11.38
N LYS A 227 -3.46 12.67 10.58
CA LYS A 227 -2.23 11.93 10.89
C LYS A 227 -1.04 12.89 10.87
N TYR A 228 -0.10 12.72 11.79
CA TYR A 228 1.14 13.47 11.77
C TYR A 228 2.26 12.70 12.46
N GLY A 229 3.49 13.06 12.15
CA GLY A 229 4.62 12.43 12.81
C GLY A 229 5.95 12.71 12.15
N ALA A 230 6.98 12.09 12.71
CA ALA A 230 8.33 12.20 12.22
C ALA A 230 9.06 10.86 12.29
N ILE A 231 9.91 10.62 11.31
CA ILE A 231 10.78 9.46 11.20
C ILE A 231 12.22 9.96 11.02
N VAL A 232 13.12 9.41 11.80
CA VAL A 232 14.55 9.71 11.75
C VAL A 232 15.30 8.45 11.31
N ASN A 233 16.21 8.59 10.35
CA ASN A 233 17.12 7.54 9.91
C ASN A 233 18.55 8.02 10.12
N TYR A 234 19.41 7.11 10.57
CA TYR A 234 20.83 7.35 10.76
C TYR A 234 21.64 6.19 10.17
N ALA A 235 22.60 6.49 9.29
CA ALA A 235 23.46 5.49 8.67
C ALA A 235 24.87 5.57 9.29
N LEU A 236 25.27 4.54 10.01
CA LEU A 236 26.59 4.41 10.62
C LEU A 236 27.45 3.43 9.80
N PRO A 237 28.42 3.90 9.01
CA PRO A 237 29.38 3.03 8.37
C PRO A 237 30.36 2.49 9.41
N LEU A 238 30.59 1.18 9.36
CA LEU A 238 31.62 0.46 10.13
C LEU A 238 32.71 -0.03 9.17
N THR A 239 33.84 -0.48 9.66
CA THR A 239 35.03 -0.82 8.83
C THR A 239 34.71 -1.78 7.68
N GLN A 240 33.81 -2.75 7.86
CA GLN A 240 33.42 -3.73 6.81
C GLN A 240 31.91 -3.99 6.79
N SER A 241 31.13 -3.12 7.40
CA SER A 241 29.69 -3.28 7.51
C SER A 241 29.01 -1.93 7.67
N GLN A 242 27.69 -1.91 7.64
CA GLN A 242 26.87 -0.72 7.86
C GLN A 242 25.79 -1.02 8.88
N LEU A 243 25.59 -0.11 9.79
CA LEU A 243 24.46 -0.13 10.72
C LEU A 243 23.51 1.01 10.35
N ASN A 244 22.24 0.69 10.11
CA ASN A 244 21.19 1.67 9.90
C ASN A 244 20.25 1.63 11.09
N LEU A 245 19.99 2.80 11.66
CA LEU A 245 19.02 3.01 12.74
C LEU A 245 17.86 3.81 12.18
N ARG A 246 16.65 3.40 12.48
CA ARG A 246 15.42 4.09 12.11
C ARG A 246 14.51 4.17 13.32
N SER A 247 13.94 5.34 13.59
CA SER A 247 13.01 5.54 14.69
C SER A 247 11.93 6.52 14.29
N GLY A 248 10.74 6.38 14.85
CA GLY A 248 9.63 7.28 14.53
C GLY A 248 8.64 7.43 15.66
N ILE A 249 7.95 8.57 15.61
CA ILE A 249 6.81 8.90 16.46
C ILE A 249 5.70 9.38 15.54
N LEU A 250 4.58 8.69 15.57
CA LEU A 250 3.46 8.90 14.66
C LEU A 250 2.16 8.99 15.47
N PHE A 251 1.25 9.81 14.98
CA PHE A 251 -0.04 10.05 15.61
C PHE A 251 -1.15 9.92 14.57
N SER A 252 -2.26 9.32 14.97
CA SER A 252 -3.51 9.31 14.23
C SER A 252 -4.65 9.69 15.17
N GLN A 253 -5.56 10.51 14.70
CA GLN A 253 -6.73 10.92 15.47
C GLN A 253 -7.91 11.20 14.55
N ASP A 254 -9.10 11.00 15.05
CA ASP A 254 -10.30 11.47 14.39
C ASP A 254 -10.30 13.02 14.28
N ALA A 255 -11.01 13.54 13.31
CA ALA A 255 -11.05 14.98 13.04
C ALA A 255 -12.42 15.37 12.48
N GLY A 256 -13.44 15.24 13.29
CA GLY A 256 -14.80 15.69 12.96
C GLY A 256 -15.85 14.56 12.94
N ASN A 257 -16.97 14.82 12.28
CA ASN A 257 -18.18 14.00 12.46
C ASN A 257 -18.29 12.79 11.52
N LEU A 258 -17.38 12.64 10.58
CA LEU A 258 -17.40 11.51 9.63
C LEU A 258 -16.73 10.25 10.19
N PHE A 259 -15.89 10.39 11.20
CA PHE A 259 -15.27 9.27 11.88
C PHE A 259 -16.21 8.68 12.92
N LYS A 260 -17.18 7.87 12.49
CA LYS A 260 -18.19 7.31 13.39
C LYS A 260 -17.80 5.97 13.99
N CYS A 261 -17.04 5.19 13.23
CA CYS A 261 -16.54 3.89 13.67
C CYS A 261 -15.18 3.69 13.03
N GLY A 262 -14.21 3.14 13.74
CA GLY A 262 -12.94 2.76 13.15
C GLY A 262 -13.09 1.61 12.15
N ALA A 263 -12.02 1.30 11.42
CA ALA A 263 -11.98 0.24 10.42
C ALA A 263 -12.34 -1.16 11.01
N GLU A 264 -12.14 -1.34 12.31
CA GLU A 264 -12.54 -2.53 13.07
C GLU A 264 -13.79 -2.21 13.91
N ALA A 265 -14.82 -1.75 13.25
CA ALA A 265 -16.02 -1.24 13.88
C ALA A 265 -16.70 -2.28 14.78
N ASP A 266 -16.95 -1.90 16.03
CA ASP A 266 -17.91 -2.57 16.88
C ASP A 266 -19.30 -2.56 16.22
N LEU A 267 -19.99 -3.70 16.26
CA LEU A 267 -21.34 -3.83 15.70
C LEU A 267 -22.29 -2.78 16.27
N ASP A 268 -22.15 -2.45 17.54
CA ASP A 268 -22.91 -1.41 18.21
C ASP A 268 -22.61 -0.01 17.65
N CYS A 269 -21.37 0.27 17.30
CA CYS A 269 -20.99 1.51 16.67
C CYS A 269 -21.58 1.64 15.27
N VAL A 270 -21.50 0.59 14.45
CA VAL A 270 -22.09 0.57 13.10
C VAL A 270 -23.62 0.74 13.16
N THR A 271 -24.28 0.05 14.09
CA THR A 271 -25.75 0.07 14.20
C THR A 271 -26.30 1.34 14.83
N LYS A 272 -25.58 1.96 15.76
CA LYS A 272 -26.00 3.16 16.47
C LYS A 272 -25.51 4.45 15.84
N GLY A 273 -24.55 4.38 14.90
CA GLY A 273 -23.97 5.55 14.23
C GLY A 273 -23.31 6.52 15.23
N GLN A 274 -22.71 5.99 16.28
CA GLN A 274 -22.08 6.82 17.32
C GLN A 274 -20.78 7.42 16.81
N ASP A 275 -20.58 8.69 17.12
CA ASP A 275 -19.28 9.35 16.97
C ASP A 275 -18.31 8.76 17.99
N MET A 276 -17.18 8.25 17.53
CA MET A 276 -16.16 7.64 18.38
C MET A 276 -14.86 8.43 18.26
N GLU A 277 -14.38 8.90 19.41
CA GLU A 277 -13.06 9.49 19.48
C GLU A 277 -12.01 8.39 19.41
N ASN A 278 -11.18 8.42 18.37
CA ASN A 278 -10.03 7.54 18.20
C ASN A 278 -8.74 8.35 18.19
N HIS A 279 -7.86 8.00 19.12
CA HIS A 279 -6.52 8.57 19.23
C HIS A 279 -5.51 7.43 19.31
N GLY A 280 -4.63 7.36 18.32
CA GLY A 280 -3.55 6.39 18.27
C GLY A 280 -2.19 7.07 18.24
N GLN A 281 -1.24 6.52 18.99
CA GLN A 281 0.16 6.93 19.00
C GLN A 281 1.01 5.72 18.70
N GLY A 282 1.86 5.80 17.69
CA GLY A 282 2.78 4.74 17.34
C GLY A 282 4.24 5.18 17.54
N TYR A 283 5.00 4.38 18.25
CA TYR A 283 6.43 4.57 18.48
C TYR A 283 7.18 3.37 17.95
N PHE A 284 8.27 3.58 17.26
CA PHE A 284 9.09 2.47 16.82
C PHE A 284 10.58 2.75 16.83
N ALA A 285 11.36 1.69 16.92
CA ALA A 285 12.78 1.67 16.65
C ALA A 285 13.14 0.44 15.84
N GLU A 286 14.03 0.61 14.88
CA GLU A 286 14.54 -0.43 14.01
C GLU A 286 16.05 -0.32 13.89
N VAL A 287 16.73 -1.45 13.89
CA VAL A 287 18.15 -1.58 13.59
C VAL A 287 18.33 -2.58 12.44
N THR A 288 19.13 -2.21 11.45
CA THR A 288 19.53 -3.10 10.36
C THR A 288 21.05 -3.09 10.26
N TRP A 289 21.67 -4.26 10.40
CA TRP A 289 23.09 -4.46 10.18
C TRP A 289 23.32 -5.18 8.86
N LYS A 290 24.20 -4.63 8.03
CA LYS A 290 24.55 -5.18 6.73
C LYS A 290 26.04 -5.40 6.60
N LYS A 291 26.44 -6.63 6.24
CA LYS A 291 27.81 -6.99 5.93
C LYS A 291 27.81 -7.92 4.73
N ASN A 292 28.51 -7.51 3.64
CA ASN A 292 28.52 -8.23 2.37
C ASN A 292 27.08 -8.56 1.91
N ASP A 293 26.77 -9.83 1.78
CA ASP A 293 25.49 -10.36 1.33
C ASP A 293 24.47 -10.60 2.43
N LEU A 294 24.90 -10.53 3.70
CA LEU A 294 24.05 -10.74 4.86
C LEU A 294 23.48 -9.42 5.39
N GLU A 295 22.20 -9.41 5.64
CA GLU A 295 21.49 -8.33 6.32
C GLU A 295 20.66 -8.89 7.47
N LEU A 296 20.86 -8.37 8.67
CA LEU A 296 20.10 -8.70 9.89
C LEU A 296 19.31 -7.48 10.31
N GLY A 297 18.06 -7.67 10.64
CA GLY A 297 17.16 -6.60 11.10
C GLY A 297 16.44 -6.99 12.39
N ALA A 298 16.23 -6.01 13.26
CA ALA A 298 15.35 -6.12 14.41
C ALA A 298 14.57 -4.82 14.59
N ALA A 299 13.33 -4.92 15.02
CA ALA A 299 12.51 -3.74 15.29
C ALA A 299 11.54 -3.98 16.44
N VAL A 300 11.06 -2.88 17.01
CA VAL A 300 9.99 -2.85 18.00
C VAL A 300 9.03 -1.70 17.62
N THR A 301 7.73 -1.97 17.75
CA THR A 301 6.66 -0.98 17.63
C THR A 301 5.77 -1.06 18.85
N LYS A 302 5.42 0.09 19.42
CA LYS A 302 4.43 0.21 20.47
C LYS A 302 3.32 1.12 19.98
N ILE A 303 2.10 0.62 20.00
CA ILE A 303 0.88 1.39 19.79
C ILE A 303 0.31 1.74 21.16
N ASN A 304 -0.08 2.99 21.36
CA ASN A 304 -0.88 3.43 22.49
C ASN A 304 -2.21 3.98 21.97
N GLY A 305 -3.31 3.50 22.50
CA GLY A 305 -4.64 3.81 22.00
C GLY A 305 -4.93 3.15 20.63
N ALA A 306 -5.95 3.61 19.93
CA ALA A 306 -6.41 3.04 18.67
C ALA A 306 -5.74 3.73 17.47
N TRP A 307 -4.78 3.07 16.85
CA TRP A 307 -4.17 3.53 15.61
C TRP A 307 -5.15 3.33 14.44
N ILE A 308 -5.34 4.38 13.65
CA ILE A 308 -6.17 4.31 12.44
C ILE A 308 -5.28 3.87 11.28
N GLU A 309 -5.37 2.61 10.90
CA GLU A 309 -4.56 2.00 9.83
C GLU A 309 -5.10 2.38 8.46
N ASP A 310 -6.25 1.81 8.13
CA ASP A 310 -6.92 1.99 6.86
C ASP A 310 -7.65 3.32 6.83
N SER A 311 -7.08 4.24 6.09
CA SER A 311 -7.51 5.64 6.17
C SER A 311 -8.72 5.93 5.28
N TYR A 312 -8.82 5.26 4.11
CA TYR A 312 -9.83 5.63 3.10
C TYR A 312 -10.31 4.41 2.33
N SER A 313 -11.60 4.39 2.07
CA SER A 313 -12.26 3.40 1.22
C SER A 313 -12.78 4.01 -0.08
N THR A 314 -13.28 3.18 -0.97
CA THR A 314 -13.92 3.59 -2.23
C THR A 314 -15.44 3.50 -2.11
N GLU A 315 -16.15 4.34 -2.86
CA GLU A 315 -17.58 4.16 -3.05
C GLU A 315 -17.85 2.77 -3.64
N SER A 316 -18.51 1.92 -2.88
CA SER A 316 -18.88 0.59 -3.30
C SER A 316 -20.11 0.64 -4.21
N ALA A 317 -20.08 -0.04 -5.34
CA ALA A 317 -21.25 -0.29 -6.15
C ALA A 317 -22.25 -1.25 -5.47
N ARG A 318 -21.95 -1.72 -4.26
CA ARG A 318 -22.61 -2.83 -3.61
C ARG A 318 -22.95 -2.53 -2.15
N ASN A 319 -24.21 -2.20 -1.88
CA ASN A 319 -24.84 -2.25 -0.54
C ASN A 319 -23.87 -2.03 0.66
N ASN A 320 -23.05 -0.97 0.63
CA ASN A 320 -22.11 -0.61 1.67
C ASN A 320 -20.99 -1.64 1.96
N VAL A 321 -20.70 -2.56 1.06
CA VAL A 321 -19.50 -3.37 1.15
C VAL A 321 -18.33 -2.53 0.67
N LEU A 322 -17.41 -2.23 1.55
CA LEU A 322 -16.18 -1.53 1.24
C LEU A 322 -15.31 -2.42 0.35
N VAL A 323 -14.79 -1.83 -0.70
CA VAL A 323 -14.16 -2.59 -1.78
C VAL A 323 -12.65 -2.50 -1.71
N GLN A 324 -12.14 -1.36 -1.29
CA GLN A 324 -10.72 -1.08 -1.17
C GLN A 324 -10.47 -0.07 -0.06
N ASP A 325 -9.36 -0.28 0.59
CA ASP A 325 -8.77 0.66 1.52
C ASP A 325 -7.50 1.28 0.92
N ASN A 326 -7.19 2.48 1.32
CA ASN A 326 -5.90 3.11 1.11
C ASN A 326 -5.36 3.58 2.45
N GLY A 327 -4.41 2.81 2.96
CA GLY A 327 -3.62 3.14 4.12
C GLY A 327 -2.15 2.92 3.82
N THR A 328 -1.29 3.53 4.59
CA THR A 328 0.13 3.21 4.63
C THR A 328 0.52 2.88 6.03
N ASN A 329 1.15 1.73 6.21
CA ASN A 329 1.73 1.36 7.47
C ASN A 329 3.21 1.74 7.48
N PRO A 330 3.62 2.80 8.20
CA PRO A 330 5.00 3.23 8.27
C PRO A 330 5.84 2.46 9.29
N PHE A 331 5.23 1.55 10.07
CA PHE A 331 5.91 0.81 11.13
C PHE A 331 6.73 -0.36 10.58
N PRO A 332 7.92 -0.63 11.15
CA PRO A 332 8.80 -1.70 10.66
C PRO A 332 8.32 -3.11 10.99
N THR A 333 7.41 -3.24 11.94
CA THR A 333 6.81 -4.52 12.33
C THR A 333 5.63 -4.94 11.46
N ALA A 334 5.27 -4.16 10.43
CA ALA A 334 4.24 -4.56 9.49
C ALA A 334 4.66 -5.78 8.66
N SER A 335 3.70 -6.66 8.41
CA SER A 335 3.83 -7.74 7.45
C SER A 335 3.88 -7.20 6.01
N ILE A 336 4.59 -7.87 5.12
CA ILE A 336 4.62 -7.49 3.69
C ILE A 336 3.29 -7.86 3.01
N VAL A 337 2.63 -8.89 3.47
CA VAL A 337 1.50 -9.51 2.79
C VAL A 337 0.34 -9.86 3.72
N GLY A 338 0.42 -9.50 4.98
CA GLY A 338 -0.54 -9.88 6.03
C GLY A 338 -0.81 -8.76 7.03
N PRO A 339 -0.95 -9.09 8.31
CA PRO A 339 -1.35 -8.16 9.36
C PRO A 339 -0.30 -7.07 9.62
N ASP A 340 -0.75 -5.97 10.14
CA ASP A 340 0.03 -4.76 10.31
C ASP A 340 0.60 -4.57 11.72
N PHE A 341 0.16 -5.36 12.70
CA PHE A 341 0.63 -5.33 14.09
C PHE A 341 0.48 -3.92 14.72
N THR A 342 -0.68 -3.32 14.48
CA THR A 342 -1.02 -1.97 14.92
C THR A 342 -2.32 -1.92 15.72
N ASN A 343 -2.73 -3.04 16.31
CA ASN A 343 -3.90 -3.09 17.18
C ASN A 343 -3.75 -2.14 18.37
N LYS A 344 -4.86 -1.76 18.95
CA LYS A 344 -4.89 -0.91 20.14
C LYS A 344 -4.00 -1.49 21.24
N ASP A 345 -3.13 -0.64 21.78
CA ASP A 345 -2.20 -0.92 22.87
C ASP A 345 -1.18 -2.06 22.62
N GLU A 346 -1.04 -2.50 21.39
CA GLU A 346 -0.13 -3.59 21.01
C GLU A 346 1.35 -3.21 21.13
N LEU A 347 2.15 -4.17 21.60
CA LEU A 347 3.60 -4.16 21.53
C LEU A 347 4.06 -5.27 20.60
N ALA A 348 4.58 -4.89 19.44
CA ALA A 348 5.12 -5.81 18.46
C ALA A 348 6.64 -5.73 18.35
N TRP A 349 7.29 -6.88 18.07
CA TRP A 349 8.71 -6.94 17.73
C TRP A 349 8.91 -7.78 16.46
N MET A 350 10.00 -7.52 15.77
CA MET A 350 10.35 -8.17 14.51
C MET A 350 11.82 -8.58 14.52
N ALA A 351 12.11 -9.77 14.00
CA ALA A 351 13.45 -10.21 13.63
C ALA A 351 13.47 -10.62 12.16
N ARG A 352 14.51 -10.21 11.46
CA ARG A 352 14.64 -10.42 10.01
C ARG A 352 16.06 -10.84 9.65
N VAL A 353 16.18 -11.82 8.75
CA VAL A 353 17.41 -12.18 8.09
C VAL A 353 17.21 -12.19 6.58
N LYS A 354 18.10 -11.54 5.85
CA LYS A 354 18.13 -11.53 4.40
C LYS A 354 19.52 -11.91 3.92
N TYR A 355 19.59 -12.73 2.90
CA TYR A 355 20.83 -13.11 2.25
C TYR A 355 20.75 -12.95 0.73
N ASN A 356 21.78 -12.34 0.14
CA ASN A 356 21.93 -12.22 -1.29
C ASN A 356 22.87 -13.32 -1.79
N TRP A 357 22.37 -14.18 -2.66
CA TRP A 357 23.09 -15.35 -3.19
C TRP A 357 23.96 -14.98 -4.40
N GLN A 358 24.41 -13.75 -4.47
CA GLN A 358 25.07 -13.17 -5.66
C GLN A 358 26.27 -13.99 -6.16
N ASP A 359 27.03 -14.59 -5.25
CA ASP A 359 28.21 -15.41 -5.58
C ASP A 359 27.83 -16.79 -6.14
N TYR A 360 26.61 -17.27 -5.85
CA TYR A 360 26.12 -18.58 -6.30
C TYR A 360 25.11 -18.44 -7.44
N VAL A 361 24.12 -17.58 -7.27
CA VAL A 361 23.05 -17.32 -8.22
C VAL A 361 22.82 -15.82 -8.32
N LYS A 362 23.35 -15.23 -9.40
CA LYS A 362 23.25 -13.79 -9.64
C LYS A 362 21.80 -13.32 -9.64
N GLY A 363 21.52 -12.32 -8.79
CA GLY A 363 20.19 -11.71 -8.68
C GLY A 363 19.21 -12.44 -7.76
N LEU A 364 19.61 -13.55 -7.12
CA LEU A 364 18.79 -14.25 -6.14
C LEU A 364 19.00 -13.64 -4.74
N SER A 365 17.91 -13.43 -4.01
CA SER A 365 17.92 -13.16 -2.58
C SER A 365 16.80 -13.89 -1.87
N THR A 366 17.02 -14.24 -0.60
CA THR A 366 16.03 -14.83 0.28
C THR A 366 15.92 -13.99 1.56
N GLU A 367 14.72 -13.90 2.11
CA GLU A 367 14.44 -13.21 3.35
C GLU A 367 13.51 -14.07 4.21
N PHE A 368 13.82 -14.16 5.49
CA PHE A 368 12.92 -14.68 6.51
C PHE A 368 12.66 -13.57 7.52
N LYS A 369 11.39 -13.38 7.88
CA LYS A 369 10.97 -12.39 8.87
C LYS A 369 9.97 -13.05 9.83
N HIS A 370 10.21 -12.85 11.13
CA HIS A 370 9.29 -13.20 12.19
C HIS A 370 8.82 -11.93 12.88
N ILE A 371 7.52 -11.80 13.06
CA ILE A 371 6.90 -10.69 13.80
C ILE A 371 6.02 -11.29 14.88
N HIS A 372 6.00 -10.67 16.06
CA HIS A 372 5.19 -11.10 17.18
C HIS A 372 4.62 -9.88 17.91
N GLY A 373 3.31 -9.87 18.11
CA GLY A 373 2.55 -8.85 18.83
C GLY A 373 1.91 -9.39 20.10
N ASN A 374 1.88 -8.58 21.13
CA ASN A 374 1.27 -8.88 22.43
C ASN A 374 0.52 -7.67 22.97
N GLY A 375 -0.46 -7.91 23.84
CA GLY A 375 -1.25 -6.87 24.47
C GLY A 375 -2.14 -6.13 23.49
N ALA A 376 -2.54 -6.80 22.41
CA ALA A 376 -3.45 -6.26 21.42
C ALA A 376 -4.88 -6.24 21.96
N HIS A 377 -5.54 -5.09 21.90
CA HIS A 377 -6.96 -4.95 22.21
C HIS A 377 -7.73 -4.62 20.93
N GLN A 378 -9.00 -4.95 20.87
CA GLN A 378 -9.83 -4.46 19.77
C GLN A 378 -9.94 -2.93 19.82
N SER A 379 -9.74 -2.29 18.67
CA SER A 379 -9.55 -0.83 18.59
C SER A 379 -10.73 -0.03 19.16
N ASN A 380 -11.95 -0.54 19.07
CA ASN A 380 -13.16 0.21 19.39
C ASN A 380 -13.98 -0.38 20.55
N ILE A 381 -13.48 -1.41 21.22
CA ILE A 381 -14.17 -2.05 22.34
C ILE A 381 -13.41 -1.75 23.63
N LYS A 382 -14.14 -1.34 24.67
CA LYS A 382 -13.63 -1.33 26.04
C LYS A 382 -13.55 -2.76 26.52
N SER A 383 -12.47 -3.43 26.24
CA SER A 383 -12.20 -4.79 26.67
C SER A 383 -10.87 -4.83 27.41
N ASP A 384 -10.86 -5.51 28.56
CA ASP A 384 -9.63 -5.80 29.31
C ASP A 384 -8.93 -7.05 28.78
N ILE A 385 -9.44 -7.63 27.67
CA ILE A 385 -8.91 -8.86 27.10
C ILE A 385 -7.84 -8.54 26.08
N GLU A 386 -6.67 -9.15 26.30
CA GLU A 386 -5.51 -9.00 25.46
C GLU A 386 -5.42 -10.12 24.42
N GLY A 387 -5.08 -9.76 23.20
CA GLY A 387 -4.76 -10.67 22.12
C GLY A 387 -3.26 -10.82 21.91
N LYS A 388 -2.90 -11.90 21.21
CA LYS A 388 -1.56 -12.17 20.71
C LYS A 388 -1.63 -12.54 19.25
N GLU A 389 -0.66 -12.08 18.49
CA GLU A 389 -0.53 -12.48 17.09
C GLU A 389 0.93 -12.66 16.71
N TYR A 390 1.18 -13.51 15.73
CA TYR A 390 2.51 -13.62 15.12
C TYR A 390 2.43 -14.05 13.66
N THR A 391 3.47 -13.70 12.92
CA THR A 391 3.63 -14.15 11.55
C THR A 391 5.05 -14.61 11.28
N ASN A 392 5.18 -15.62 10.41
CA ASN A 392 6.42 -16.01 9.78
C ASN A 392 6.31 -15.78 8.29
N GLU A 393 7.23 -15.02 7.73
CA GLU A 393 7.27 -14.68 6.31
C GLU A 393 8.55 -15.20 5.68
N PHE A 394 8.42 -15.88 4.56
CA PHE A 394 9.55 -16.26 3.73
C PHE A 394 9.40 -15.64 2.34
N THR A 395 10.40 -14.92 1.90
CA THR A 395 10.41 -14.28 0.57
C THR A 395 11.61 -14.74 -0.24
N VAL A 396 11.37 -15.09 -1.49
CA VAL A 396 12.39 -15.29 -2.53
C VAL A 396 12.22 -14.18 -3.55
N ALA A 397 13.29 -13.44 -3.84
CA ALA A 397 13.31 -12.46 -4.91
C ALA A 397 14.43 -12.82 -5.90
N TYR A 398 14.10 -12.75 -7.19
CA TYR A 398 15.02 -13.13 -8.25
C TYR A 398 14.97 -12.16 -9.43
N LYS A 399 16.13 -11.59 -9.76
CA LYS A 399 16.38 -10.73 -10.93
C LYS A 399 17.40 -11.40 -11.83
N PRO A 400 16.94 -12.25 -12.78
CA PRO A 400 17.84 -13.04 -13.59
C PRO A 400 18.73 -12.19 -14.47
N SER A 401 20.02 -12.48 -14.50
CA SER A 401 20.97 -11.73 -15.33
C SER A 401 20.79 -11.97 -16.84
N PHE A 402 20.20 -13.13 -17.22
CA PHE A 402 19.92 -13.49 -18.60
C PHE A 402 18.66 -12.82 -19.17
N LEU A 403 17.77 -12.33 -18.33
CA LEU A 403 16.57 -11.59 -18.72
C LEU A 403 16.50 -10.29 -17.91
N LYS A 404 17.23 -9.29 -18.42
CA LYS A 404 17.26 -7.97 -17.81
C LYS A 404 15.83 -7.42 -17.68
N ASN A 405 15.60 -6.63 -16.62
CA ASN A 405 14.32 -5.98 -16.35
C ASN A 405 13.17 -6.92 -15.88
N LEU A 406 13.44 -8.19 -15.67
CA LEU A 406 12.52 -9.09 -14.98
C LEU A 406 12.79 -9.04 -13.48
N ASP A 407 11.73 -8.85 -12.69
CA ASP A 407 11.71 -8.97 -11.23
C ASP A 407 10.67 -10.04 -10.87
N PHE A 408 11.12 -11.09 -10.25
CA PHE A 408 10.27 -12.15 -9.71
C PHE A 408 10.32 -12.12 -8.19
N ARG A 409 9.17 -12.25 -7.54
CA ARG A 409 9.06 -12.41 -6.09
C ARG A 409 8.01 -13.46 -5.76
N TYR A 410 8.38 -14.33 -4.86
CA TYR A 410 7.46 -15.24 -4.18
C TYR A 410 7.52 -14.95 -2.69
N SER A 411 6.37 -14.80 -2.05
CA SER A 411 6.24 -14.65 -0.60
C SER A 411 5.27 -15.68 -0.06
N TYR A 412 5.66 -16.32 1.02
CA TYR A 412 4.84 -17.24 1.80
C TYR A 412 4.75 -16.71 3.22
N LEU A 413 3.54 -16.69 3.76
CA LEU A 413 3.25 -16.20 5.07
C LEU A 413 2.41 -17.22 5.84
N VAL A 414 2.75 -17.42 7.10
CA VAL A 414 1.95 -18.15 8.10
C VAL A 414 1.61 -17.18 9.21
N TYR A 415 0.33 -17.00 9.45
CA TYR A 415 -0.19 -16.10 10.49
C TYR A 415 -1.00 -16.85 11.52
N HIS A 416 -0.84 -16.45 12.79
CA HIS A 416 -1.63 -16.93 13.91
C HIS A 416 -2.07 -15.75 14.78
N SER A 417 -3.31 -15.77 15.19
CA SER A 417 -3.81 -14.87 16.23
C SER A 417 -4.72 -15.56 17.22
N SER A 418 -4.76 -15.02 18.42
CA SER A 418 -5.62 -15.46 19.50
C SER A 418 -6.15 -14.23 20.22
N PHE A 419 -7.38 -13.83 19.88
CA PHE A 419 -8.10 -12.78 20.56
C PHE A 419 -9.26 -13.40 21.34
N GLU A 420 -9.38 -13.06 22.61
CA GLU A 420 -10.54 -13.38 23.40
C GLU A 420 -11.52 -12.21 23.35
N HIS A 421 -12.75 -12.45 22.94
CA HIS A 421 -13.82 -11.47 22.95
C HIS A 421 -14.74 -11.71 24.14
N ASN A 422 -15.08 -10.65 24.86
CA ASN A 422 -15.86 -10.73 26.10
C ASN A 422 -17.30 -10.22 25.95
N ASP A 423 -17.76 -9.99 24.76
CA ASP A 423 -19.07 -9.43 24.50
C ASP A 423 -20.07 -10.45 23.93
N SER A 424 -21.26 -9.98 23.56
CA SER A 424 -22.31 -10.79 22.94
C SER A 424 -21.88 -11.47 21.64
N MET A 425 -20.84 -10.98 20.99
CA MET A 425 -20.22 -11.60 19.81
C MET A 425 -19.47 -12.88 20.15
N GLN A 426 -18.91 -13.01 21.35
CA GLN A 426 -18.32 -14.26 21.83
C GLN A 426 -19.28 -15.42 21.83
N LYS A 427 -20.54 -15.17 22.16
CA LYS A 427 -21.59 -16.20 22.16
C LYS A 427 -21.88 -16.71 20.75
N ILE A 428 -21.55 -15.92 19.75
CA ILE A 428 -21.77 -16.27 18.36
C ILE A 428 -20.54 -16.99 17.78
N ASN A 429 -19.32 -16.59 18.11
CA ASN A 429 -18.10 -17.00 17.41
C ASN A 429 -17.02 -17.67 18.28
N GLY A 430 -17.14 -17.65 19.60
CA GLY A 430 -16.09 -18.19 20.49
C GLY A 430 -14.78 -17.44 20.38
N LEU A 431 -13.68 -18.10 20.73
CA LEU A 431 -12.33 -17.59 20.58
C LEU A 431 -12.02 -17.40 19.09
N LEU A 432 -11.81 -16.18 18.64
CA LEU A 432 -11.36 -15.92 17.28
C LEU A 432 -9.89 -16.32 17.17
N LYS A 433 -9.66 -17.56 16.83
CA LYS A 433 -8.35 -18.02 16.37
C LYS A 433 -8.31 -17.86 14.86
N HIS A 434 -7.38 -17.06 14.39
CA HIS A 434 -7.11 -16.91 12.97
C HIS A 434 -5.77 -17.57 12.66
N ASP A 435 -5.85 -18.73 12.03
CA ASP A 435 -4.69 -19.40 11.48
C ASP A 435 -4.87 -19.44 9.96
N TRP A 436 -3.98 -18.80 9.22
CA TRP A 436 -4.06 -18.80 7.78
C TRP A 436 -2.67 -18.73 7.12
N HIS A 437 -2.63 -19.23 5.91
CA HIS A 437 -1.44 -19.23 5.07
C HIS A 437 -1.72 -18.44 3.81
N GLN A 438 -0.75 -17.66 3.39
CA GLN A 438 -0.83 -16.90 2.15
C GLN A 438 0.35 -17.19 1.25
N HIS A 439 0.05 -17.34 -0.04
CA HIS A 439 1.04 -17.38 -1.10
C HIS A 439 0.84 -16.18 -2.01
N ARG A 440 1.91 -15.45 -2.30
CA ARG A 440 1.90 -14.38 -3.28
C ARG A 440 3.04 -14.53 -4.25
N VAL A 441 2.71 -14.51 -5.53
CA VAL A 441 3.68 -14.44 -6.62
C VAL A 441 3.53 -13.10 -7.31
N ALA A 442 4.63 -12.41 -7.49
CA ALA A 442 4.71 -11.18 -8.27
C ALA A 442 5.80 -11.34 -9.33
N LEU A 443 5.44 -11.07 -10.58
CA LEU A 443 6.36 -11.01 -11.70
C LEU A 443 6.18 -9.65 -12.36
N THR A 444 7.26 -8.91 -12.53
CA THR A 444 7.22 -7.61 -13.20
C THR A 444 8.31 -7.58 -14.26
N TYR A 445 7.93 -7.32 -15.49
CA TYR A 445 8.86 -7.06 -16.59
C TYR A 445 8.70 -5.62 -17.04
N THR A 446 9.83 -4.90 -17.11
CA THR A 446 9.85 -3.49 -17.50
C THR A 446 10.59 -3.33 -18.80
N TYR A 447 9.96 -2.74 -19.80
CA TYR A 447 10.55 -2.39 -21.06
C TYR A 447 10.57 -0.87 -21.24
N LYS A 448 11.73 -0.32 -21.55
CA LYS A 448 11.91 1.10 -21.90
C LYS A 448 12.14 1.21 -23.39
N PHE A 449 11.41 2.06 -24.04
CA PHE A 449 11.51 2.33 -25.48
C PHE A 449 12.66 3.28 -25.79
#